data_83c83fb400acbd868fd17b7429a80b4c
#
_entry.id   83c83fb400acbd868fd17b7429a80b4c
#
_cell.length_a   1.000
_cell.length_b   1.000
_cell.length_c   1.000
_cell.angle_alpha   90.00
_cell.angle_beta   90.00
_cell.angle_gamma   90.00
#
_symmetry.space_group_name_H-M   'P 1'
#
loop_
_entity.id
_entity.type
_entity.pdbx_description
1 polymer ?
#
loop_
_entity_poly.entity_id
_entity_poly.type
_entity_poly.pdbx_seq_one_letter_code
_entity_poly.pdbx_strand_id
1 'polypeptide(L)'
;MGLDEIERMDSKIQKMRCTCGMSPALAMASVKGVKVSDMLSMTDIAPEVNTITFKDKDGYGLPMPLSYVLEKEALLVYQIDEQKLSEGERLQVWMPDTVAKYFTRAVTDIELSVSDEVPEVQGPDDEYRAKVNILSTVDGGFKVGDMVSFEGYADDCGVKVASVEFSMDGGETWTSFDTSSSNAEDWVYWHFDYVAETAGTFKLDVRASRRTARSLPSPPAWCSTLKRRLVVTSILKASV
;
A
#
# COMPACT_ATOMS: atom_id res chain seq x y z
N MET A 1 22.31 -3.03 -19.69
CA MET A 1 21.15 -2.22 -20.17
C MET A 1 21.08 -0.95 -19.33
N GLY A 2 21.02 0.20 -19.99
CA GLY A 2 20.88 1.50 -19.32
C GLY A 2 19.41 1.87 -19.11
N LEU A 3 19.15 2.84 -18.20
CA LEU A 3 17.80 3.33 -17.92
C LEU A 3 17.08 3.84 -19.19
N ASP A 4 17.82 4.57 -20.06
CA ASP A 4 17.27 5.09 -21.32
C ASP A 4 16.83 3.97 -22.28
N GLU A 5 17.45 2.81 -22.21
CA GLU A 5 17.05 1.64 -22.99
C GLU A 5 15.77 1.03 -22.42
N ILE A 6 15.67 0.94 -21.09
CA ILE A 6 14.47 0.46 -20.39
C ILE A 6 13.28 1.38 -20.67
N GLU A 7 13.45 2.70 -20.60
CA GLU A 7 12.38 3.68 -20.87
C GLU A 7 11.86 3.63 -22.32
N ARG A 8 12.63 3.09 -23.27
CA ARG A 8 12.21 2.92 -24.68
C ARG A 8 11.47 1.62 -24.95
N MET A 9 11.50 0.68 -24.01
CA MET A 9 10.76 -0.59 -24.13
C MET A 9 9.25 -0.35 -23.97
N ASP A 10 8.46 -1.30 -24.39
CA ASP A 10 7.02 -1.28 -24.17
C ASP A 10 6.73 -1.24 -22.67
N SER A 11 5.96 -0.24 -22.28
CA SER A 11 5.64 0.01 -20.88
C SER A 11 4.18 -0.25 -20.55
N LYS A 12 3.94 -0.70 -19.33
CA LYS A 12 2.61 -0.91 -18.75
C LYS A 12 2.36 0.12 -17.65
N ILE A 13 1.14 0.66 -17.62
CA ILE A 13 0.65 1.43 -16.47
C ILE A 13 -0.30 0.51 -15.69
N GLN A 14 -0.06 0.37 -14.41
CA GLN A 14 -0.88 -0.46 -13.55
C GLN A 14 -0.98 0.16 -12.16
N LYS A 15 -2.20 0.15 -11.59
CA LYS A 15 -2.38 0.45 -10.18
C LYS A 15 -1.97 -0.78 -9.37
N MET A 16 -1.09 -0.58 -8.41
CA MET A 16 -0.59 -1.63 -7.53
C MET A 16 -0.66 -1.20 -6.08
N ARG A 17 -0.85 -2.17 -5.20
CA ARG A 17 -0.82 -1.98 -3.75
C ARG A 17 -0.04 -3.10 -3.09
N CYS A 18 0.64 -2.80 -1.99
CA CYS A 18 1.25 -3.83 -1.16
C CYS A 18 0.20 -4.55 -0.31
N THR A 19 0.49 -5.79 0.05
CA THR A 19 -0.34 -6.60 0.94
C THR A 19 0.20 -6.66 2.37
N CYS A 20 0.90 -5.61 2.80
CA CYS A 20 1.37 -5.48 4.19
C CYS A 20 0.21 -5.30 5.15
N GLY A 21 0.23 -5.99 6.30
CA GLY A 21 -0.87 -5.98 7.26
C GLY A 21 -0.99 -4.66 8.03
N MET A 22 0.01 -4.36 8.84
CA MET A 22 0.04 -3.20 9.72
C MET A 22 1.41 -2.54 9.70
N SER A 23 1.73 -1.84 8.63
CA SER A 23 3.01 -1.15 8.54
C SER A 23 2.79 0.31 8.15
N PRO A 24 3.62 1.24 8.68
CA PRO A 24 3.69 2.59 8.11
C PRO A 24 4.20 2.57 6.66
N ALA A 25 4.80 1.47 6.20
CA ALA A 25 5.26 1.29 4.83
C ALA A 25 4.14 0.76 3.92
N LEU A 26 3.06 1.51 3.84
CA LEU A 26 1.97 1.21 2.92
C LEU A 26 2.26 1.85 1.57
N ALA A 27 1.96 1.12 0.50
CA ALA A 27 2.11 1.62 -0.85
C ALA A 27 0.89 1.23 -1.69
N MET A 28 0.26 2.24 -2.26
CA MET A 28 -0.70 2.12 -3.34
C MET A 28 -0.45 3.27 -4.30
N ALA A 29 -0.19 2.96 -5.55
CA ALA A 29 0.11 3.96 -6.56
C ALA A 29 -0.21 3.45 -7.97
N SER A 30 -0.39 4.37 -8.90
CA SER A 30 -0.35 4.09 -10.32
C SER A 30 1.10 4.09 -10.79
N VAL A 31 1.62 2.93 -11.16
CA VAL A 31 3.02 2.78 -11.55
C VAL A 31 3.15 2.55 -13.04
N LYS A 32 4.19 3.14 -13.65
CA LYS A 32 4.58 2.89 -15.03
C LYS A 32 5.96 2.25 -15.08
N GLY A 33 6.05 1.13 -15.77
CA GLY A 33 7.28 0.39 -15.89
C GLY A 33 7.25 -0.64 -17.01
N VAL A 34 8.36 -1.33 -17.16
CA VAL A 34 8.55 -2.42 -18.13
C VAL A 34 8.35 -3.75 -17.41
N LYS A 35 7.70 -4.71 -18.04
CA LYS A 35 7.60 -6.05 -17.47
C LYS A 35 8.99 -6.67 -17.36
N VAL A 36 9.26 -7.28 -16.22
CA VAL A 36 10.50 -8.03 -16.00
C VAL A 36 10.63 -9.15 -17.02
N SER A 37 9.53 -9.82 -17.40
CA SER A 37 9.50 -10.84 -18.44
C SER A 37 10.02 -10.35 -19.78
N ASP A 38 9.65 -9.14 -20.18
CA ASP A 38 10.03 -8.58 -21.49
C ASP A 38 11.52 -8.23 -21.51
N MET A 39 12.03 -7.69 -20.41
CA MET A 39 13.47 -7.46 -20.25
C MET A 39 14.26 -8.78 -20.26
N LEU A 40 13.81 -9.80 -19.53
CA LEU A 40 14.47 -11.09 -19.46
C LEU A 40 14.44 -11.83 -20.82
N SER A 41 13.42 -11.60 -21.65
CA SER A 41 13.33 -12.18 -22.99
C SER A 41 14.43 -11.74 -23.96
N MET A 42 15.14 -10.66 -23.62
CA MET A 42 16.27 -10.13 -24.40
C MET A 42 17.60 -10.84 -24.09
N THR A 43 17.59 -11.80 -23.18
CA THR A 43 18.77 -12.51 -22.69
C THR A 43 18.53 -14.02 -22.73
N ASP A 44 19.52 -14.79 -23.16
CA ASP A 44 19.48 -16.24 -23.04
C ASP A 44 19.68 -16.63 -21.57
N ILE A 45 18.62 -17.13 -20.96
CA ILE A 45 18.63 -17.59 -19.58
C ILE A 45 18.77 -19.12 -19.58
N ALA A 46 19.77 -19.61 -18.86
CA ALA A 46 19.97 -21.05 -18.71
C ALA A 46 18.74 -21.69 -18.02
N PRO A 47 18.26 -22.84 -18.48
CA PRO A 47 17.01 -23.45 -18.03
C PRO A 47 16.99 -23.84 -16.55
N GLU A 48 18.16 -24.02 -15.95
CA GLU A 48 18.32 -24.30 -14.51
C GLU A 48 18.14 -23.10 -13.60
N VAL A 49 18.15 -21.87 -14.13
CA VAL A 49 17.94 -20.64 -13.36
C VAL A 49 16.54 -20.65 -12.76
N ASN A 50 16.47 -20.55 -11.44
CA ASN A 50 15.23 -20.64 -10.69
C ASN A 50 15.01 -19.47 -9.70
N THR A 51 16.01 -18.59 -9.53
CA THR A 51 16.01 -17.51 -8.56
C THR A 51 16.41 -16.19 -9.21
N ILE A 52 15.74 -15.12 -8.82
CA ILE A 52 16.03 -13.73 -9.22
C ILE A 52 16.17 -12.85 -7.99
N THR A 53 17.15 -11.95 -7.99
CA THR A 53 17.36 -10.94 -6.94
C THR A 53 17.54 -9.58 -7.58
N PHE A 54 16.69 -8.63 -7.19
CA PHE A 54 16.86 -7.23 -7.56
C PHE A 54 17.69 -6.55 -6.46
N LYS A 55 18.85 -6.01 -6.83
CA LYS A 55 19.78 -5.42 -5.88
C LYS A 55 19.84 -3.91 -6.04
N ASP A 56 19.89 -3.22 -4.92
CA ASP A 56 20.19 -1.79 -4.87
C ASP A 56 21.69 -1.52 -4.99
N LYS A 57 22.07 -0.24 -4.96
CA LYS A 57 23.48 0.21 -5.05
C LYS A 57 24.38 -0.34 -3.93
N ASP A 58 23.81 -0.74 -2.80
CA ASP A 58 24.55 -1.29 -1.66
C ASP A 58 24.60 -2.84 -1.72
N GLY A 59 24.05 -3.42 -2.77
CA GLY A 59 23.98 -4.87 -3.03
C GLY A 59 22.88 -5.57 -2.24
N TYR A 60 22.01 -4.82 -1.56
CA TYR A 60 20.89 -5.40 -0.83
C TYR A 60 19.74 -5.76 -1.77
N GLY A 61 19.20 -6.93 -1.59
CA GLY A 61 18.01 -7.44 -2.29
C GLY A 61 17.56 -8.75 -1.67
N LEU A 62 16.28 -9.04 -1.77
CA LEU A 62 15.73 -10.31 -1.33
C LEU A 62 15.59 -11.25 -2.53
N PRO A 63 16.19 -12.46 -2.47
CA PRO A 63 16.01 -13.45 -3.53
C PRO A 63 14.56 -13.95 -3.55
N MET A 64 14.06 -14.17 -4.77
CA MET A 64 12.70 -14.65 -5.01
C MET A 64 12.72 -15.76 -6.07
N PRO A 65 11.75 -16.70 -6.08
CA PRO A 65 11.58 -17.61 -7.18
C PRO A 65 11.38 -16.84 -8.49
N LEU A 66 12.11 -17.16 -9.52
CA LEU A 66 11.92 -16.56 -10.84
C LEU A 66 10.48 -16.75 -11.34
N SER A 67 9.92 -17.94 -11.12
CA SER A 67 8.53 -18.25 -11.48
C SER A 67 7.51 -17.33 -10.80
N TYR A 68 7.73 -16.97 -9.52
CA TYR A 68 6.85 -16.04 -8.79
C TYR A 68 6.85 -14.65 -9.42
N VAL A 69 8.04 -14.13 -9.73
CA VAL A 69 8.20 -12.78 -10.33
C VAL A 69 7.53 -12.72 -11.71
N LEU A 70 7.64 -13.78 -12.50
CA LEU A 70 7.01 -13.88 -13.81
C LEU A 70 5.48 -14.03 -13.71
N GLU A 71 4.99 -14.89 -12.80
CA GLU A 71 3.54 -15.07 -12.55
C GLU A 71 2.87 -13.78 -12.08
N LYS A 72 3.55 -13.03 -11.22
CA LYS A 72 3.07 -11.74 -10.73
C LYS A 72 3.16 -10.60 -11.75
N GLU A 73 3.69 -10.85 -12.93
CA GLU A 73 3.94 -9.80 -13.94
C GLU A 73 4.67 -8.59 -13.34
N ALA A 74 5.76 -8.85 -12.58
CA ALA A 74 6.53 -7.80 -11.94
C ALA A 74 6.95 -6.69 -12.93
N LEU A 75 6.91 -5.44 -12.48
CA LEU A 75 7.35 -4.29 -13.26
C LEU A 75 8.65 -3.71 -12.69
N LEU A 76 9.55 -3.35 -13.59
CA LEU A 76 10.63 -2.39 -13.34
C LEU A 76 10.06 -0.99 -13.55
N VAL A 77 9.72 -0.36 -12.46
CA VAL A 77 9.01 0.92 -12.40
C VAL A 77 9.99 2.08 -12.46
N TYR A 78 9.73 3.05 -13.31
CA TYR A 78 10.49 4.31 -13.43
C TYR A 78 9.62 5.55 -13.24
N GLN A 79 8.30 5.38 -13.05
CA GLN A 79 7.36 6.48 -12.81
C GLN A 79 6.26 6.02 -11.84
N ILE A 80 5.95 6.87 -10.86
CA ILE A 80 4.90 6.65 -9.87
C ILE A 80 3.98 7.87 -9.88
N ASP A 81 2.66 7.65 -9.95
CA ASP A 81 1.62 8.69 -10.00
C ASP A 81 1.97 9.83 -10.99
N GLU A 82 2.30 9.44 -12.23
CA GLU A 82 2.70 10.34 -13.33
C GLU A 82 4.03 11.10 -13.11
N GLN A 83 4.71 10.90 -11.99
CA GLN A 83 6.00 11.51 -11.71
C GLN A 83 7.16 10.54 -11.97
N LYS A 84 8.14 10.95 -12.77
CA LYS A 84 9.37 10.18 -12.93
C LYS A 84 10.12 10.10 -11.60
N LEU A 85 10.66 8.92 -11.31
CA LEU A 85 11.50 8.74 -10.13
C LEU A 85 12.76 9.61 -10.22
N SER A 86 13.20 10.10 -9.06
CA SER A 86 14.43 10.89 -8.95
C SER A 86 15.67 10.08 -9.38
N GLU A 87 16.77 10.75 -9.69
CA GLU A 87 17.98 10.08 -10.16
C GLU A 87 18.54 9.05 -9.17
N GLY A 88 18.39 9.29 -7.87
CA GLY A 88 18.84 8.36 -6.82
C GLY A 88 17.87 7.22 -6.51
N GLU A 89 16.65 7.27 -7.04
CA GLU A 89 15.58 6.27 -6.81
C GLU A 89 15.17 5.56 -8.09
N ARG A 90 15.88 5.78 -9.17
CA ARG A 90 15.60 5.21 -10.49
C ARG A 90 15.46 3.70 -10.39
N LEU A 91 14.43 3.18 -11.01
CA LEU A 91 14.01 1.79 -11.03
C LEU A 91 13.65 1.24 -9.66
N GLN A 92 12.42 0.85 -9.55
CA GLN A 92 11.90 0.09 -8.42
C GLN A 92 11.22 -1.16 -8.95
N VAL A 93 11.29 -2.24 -8.19
CA VAL A 93 10.48 -3.42 -8.50
C VAL A 93 9.15 -3.32 -7.79
N TRP A 94 8.06 -3.48 -8.53
CA TRP A 94 6.70 -3.55 -8.00
C TRP A 94 5.99 -4.80 -8.52
N MET A 95 5.24 -5.44 -7.64
CA MET A 95 4.49 -6.66 -7.95
C MET A 95 3.07 -6.58 -7.35
N PRO A 96 2.03 -6.98 -8.11
CA PRO A 96 0.67 -7.08 -7.56
C PRO A 96 0.61 -8.06 -6.39
N ASP A 97 -0.24 -7.78 -5.42
CA ASP A 97 -0.57 -8.67 -4.31
C ASP A 97 0.67 -9.26 -3.59
N THR A 98 1.67 -8.42 -3.39
CA THR A 98 2.94 -8.79 -2.78
C THR A 98 3.25 -7.85 -1.62
N VAL A 99 3.89 -8.36 -0.56
CA VAL A 99 4.32 -7.53 0.57
C VAL A 99 5.47 -6.61 0.17
N ALA A 100 5.43 -5.35 0.64
CA ALA A 100 6.32 -4.29 0.18
C ALA A 100 7.82 -4.53 0.43
N LYS A 101 8.20 -5.47 1.28
CA LYS A 101 9.62 -5.82 1.49
C LYS A 101 10.31 -6.34 0.23
N TYR A 102 9.53 -6.83 -0.74
CA TYR A 102 10.04 -7.27 -2.05
C TYR A 102 10.04 -6.17 -3.11
N PHE A 103 9.60 -4.96 -2.75
CA PHE A 103 9.64 -3.80 -3.64
C PHE A 103 11.00 -3.11 -3.49
N THR A 104 12.02 -3.72 -4.11
CA THR A 104 13.37 -3.16 -4.07
C THR A 104 13.39 -1.80 -4.75
N ARG A 105 13.92 -0.79 -4.04
CA ARG A 105 14.09 0.58 -4.55
C ARG A 105 15.51 0.77 -5.06
N ALA A 106 15.70 1.75 -5.94
CA ALA A 106 17.01 2.11 -6.50
C ALA A 106 17.76 0.88 -7.06
N VAL A 107 17.04 0.05 -7.83
CA VAL A 107 17.62 -1.16 -8.43
C VAL A 107 18.74 -0.78 -9.39
N THR A 108 19.91 -1.33 -9.14
CA THR A 108 21.11 -1.18 -10.00
C THR A 108 21.45 -2.46 -10.71
N ASP A 109 21.15 -3.61 -10.10
CA ASP A 109 21.51 -4.91 -10.61
C ASP A 109 20.38 -5.93 -10.49
N ILE A 110 20.33 -6.85 -11.43
CA ILE A 110 19.43 -8.00 -11.44
C ILE A 110 20.27 -9.24 -11.56
N GLU A 111 20.29 -10.02 -10.49
CA GLU A 111 21.02 -11.27 -10.43
C GLU A 111 20.07 -12.45 -10.69
N LEU A 112 20.45 -13.29 -11.64
CA LEU A 112 19.81 -14.58 -11.90
C LEU A 112 20.72 -15.68 -11.37
N SER A 113 20.18 -16.62 -10.62
CA SER A 113 20.96 -17.69 -10.00
C SER A 113 20.20 -19.01 -9.95
N VAL A 114 20.98 -20.07 -9.72
CA VAL A 114 20.49 -21.40 -9.41
C VAL A 114 20.60 -21.59 -7.91
N SER A 115 19.51 -21.91 -7.24
CA SER A 115 19.49 -22.22 -5.82
C SER A 115 19.00 -23.65 -5.60
N ASP A 116 19.71 -24.42 -4.78
CA ASP A 116 19.26 -25.76 -4.37
C ASP A 116 18.00 -25.68 -3.50
N GLU A 117 17.88 -24.61 -2.71
CA GLU A 117 16.69 -24.27 -1.94
C GLU A 117 16.09 -22.98 -2.52
N VAL A 118 15.05 -23.12 -3.33
CA VAL A 118 14.35 -21.98 -3.91
C VAL A 118 13.70 -21.17 -2.79
N PRO A 119 13.97 -19.85 -2.69
CA PRO A 119 13.41 -19.03 -1.62
C PRO A 119 11.88 -19.04 -1.59
N GLU A 120 11.30 -19.13 -0.41
CA GLU A 120 9.86 -18.93 -0.26
C GLU A 120 9.54 -17.43 -0.19
N VAL A 121 8.56 -17.00 -0.99
CA VAL A 121 8.03 -15.65 -0.88
C VAL A 121 6.97 -15.64 0.20
N GLN A 122 7.13 -14.75 1.17
CA GLN A 122 6.10 -14.50 2.17
C GLN A 122 4.83 -14.05 1.44
N GLY A 123 3.73 -14.76 1.69
CA GLY A 123 2.40 -14.37 1.24
C GLY A 123 1.95 -13.03 1.83
N PRO A 124 0.73 -12.60 1.53
CA PRO A 124 0.12 -11.47 2.23
C PRO A 124 0.26 -11.68 3.74
N ASP A 125 0.54 -10.60 4.49
CA ASP A 125 0.59 -10.71 5.94
C ASP A 125 -0.71 -11.34 6.45
N ASP A 126 -0.61 -12.26 7.41
CA ASP A 126 -1.78 -12.90 8.04
C ASP A 126 -2.73 -11.86 8.65
N GLU A 127 -2.20 -10.67 8.96
CA GLU A 127 -2.94 -9.51 9.43
C GLU A 127 -3.44 -8.60 8.31
N TYR A 128 -3.13 -8.90 7.03
CA TYR A 128 -3.68 -8.12 5.92
C TYR A 128 -5.20 -8.29 5.88
N ARG A 129 -5.85 -7.27 6.35
CA ARG A 129 -7.31 -7.21 6.49
C ARG A 129 -7.79 -5.90 5.90
N ALA A 130 -9.07 -5.87 5.61
CA ALA A 130 -9.73 -4.59 5.49
C ALA A 130 -9.46 -3.75 6.73
N LYS A 131 -9.13 -2.49 6.56
CA LYS A 131 -8.60 -1.65 7.63
C LYS A 131 -9.05 -0.20 7.50
N VAL A 132 -9.09 0.48 8.62
CA VAL A 132 -9.11 1.93 8.72
C VAL A 132 -7.96 2.36 9.62
N ASN A 133 -7.16 3.32 9.17
CA ASN A 133 -5.99 3.79 9.90
C ASN A 133 -5.97 5.31 9.97
N ILE A 134 -5.37 5.82 11.04
CA ILE A 134 -5.02 7.23 11.23
C ILE A 134 -3.53 7.36 10.88
N LEU A 135 -3.19 8.22 9.93
CA LEU A 135 -1.81 8.50 9.50
C LEU A 135 -1.20 9.69 10.24
N SER A 136 -2.02 10.67 10.59
CA SER A 136 -1.55 11.84 11.33
C SER A 136 -1.20 11.48 12.76
N THR A 137 -0.02 11.93 13.20
CA THR A 137 0.36 11.95 14.60
C THR A 137 0.12 13.36 15.14
N VAL A 138 -0.71 13.47 16.16
CA VAL A 138 -0.88 14.74 16.87
C VAL A 138 0.09 14.75 18.04
N ASP A 139 1.31 15.21 17.78
CA ASP A 139 2.34 15.37 18.79
C ASP A 139 2.26 16.76 19.39
N GLY A 140 1.99 16.82 20.68
CA GLY A 140 1.97 18.04 21.44
C GLY A 140 0.58 18.52 21.84
N GLY A 141 0.57 19.52 22.72
CA GLY A 141 -0.65 20.15 23.18
C GLY A 141 -1.14 21.18 22.15
N PHE A 142 -2.41 21.18 21.88
CA PHE A 142 -3.11 22.26 21.20
C PHE A 142 -3.96 23.02 22.23
N LYS A 143 -4.39 24.21 21.86
CA LYS A 143 -5.19 25.07 22.73
C LYS A 143 -6.67 24.95 22.40
N VAL A 144 -7.49 25.30 23.36
CA VAL A 144 -8.92 25.48 23.11
C VAL A 144 -9.12 26.50 21.98
N GLY A 145 -9.90 26.13 20.98
CA GLY A 145 -10.14 26.92 19.77
C GLY A 145 -9.19 26.63 18.59
N ASP A 146 -8.11 25.90 18.81
CA ASP A 146 -7.26 25.47 17.69
C ASP A 146 -7.97 24.38 16.87
N MET A 147 -7.79 24.44 15.55
CA MET A 147 -8.23 23.39 14.65
C MET A 147 -7.16 22.32 14.54
N VAL A 148 -7.53 21.08 14.78
CA VAL A 148 -6.68 19.91 14.63
C VAL A 148 -7.18 19.06 13.48
N SER A 149 -6.33 18.82 12.48
CA SER A 149 -6.66 18.04 11.31
C SER A 149 -6.10 16.61 11.44
N PHE A 150 -6.95 15.66 11.17
CA PHE A 150 -6.61 14.23 11.10
C PHE A 150 -6.72 13.73 9.69
N GLU A 151 -5.81 12.87 9.32
CA GLU A 151 -5.78 12.21 8.03
C GLU A 151 -5.60 10.71 8.20
N GLY A 152 -6.14 9.97 7.27
CA GLY A 152 -5.97 8.53 7.25
C GLY A 152 -6.51 7.89 5.98
N TYR A 153 -6.61 6.58 6.02
CA TYR A 153 -7.17 5.83 4.92
C TYR A 153 -8.04 4.67 5.41
N ALA A 154 -8.92 4.22 4.52
CA ALA A 154 -9.69 3.00 4.68
C ALA A 154 -9.54 2.12 3.43
N ASP A 155 -9.42 0.81 3.64
CA ASP A 155 -9.32 -0.20 2.60
C ASP A 155 -10.17 -1.42 2.96
N ASP A 156 -10.87 -1.98 2.01
CA ASP A 156 -11.67 -3.22 2.17
C ASP A 156 -11.28 -4.26 1.11
N CYS A 157 -9.99 -4.42 0.85
CA CYS A 157 -9.43 -5.50 0.03
C CYS A 157 -10.11 -5.68 -1.33
N GLY A 158 -10.30 -4.59 -2.07
CA GLY A 158 -10.96 -4.65 -3.38
C GLY A 158 -12.49 -4.64 -3.30
N VAL A 159 -13.05 -4.28 -2.15
CA VAL A 159 -14.48 -3.98 -1.99
C VAL A 159 -14.66 -2.50 -1.68
N LYS A 160 -15.67 -1.88 -2.30
CA LYS A 160 -15.96 -0.47 -2.07
C LYS A 160 -16.24 -0.18 -0.58
N VAL A 161 -15.47 0.74 0.01
CA VAL A 161 -15.77 1.31 1.32
C VAL A 161 -17.03 2.17 1.22
N ALA A 162 -18.06 1.84 2.00
CA ALA A 162 -19.35 2.51 1.92
C ALA A 162 -19.45 3.73 2.84
N SER A 163 -18.76 3.72 3.99
CA SER A 163 -18.68 4.87 4.89
C SER A 163 -17.37 4.89 5.65
N VAL A 164 -16.89 6.10 5.95
CA VAL A 164 -15.91 6.40 6.99
C VAL A 164 -16.57 7.39 7.93
N GLU A 165 -16.52 7.15 9.22
CA GLU A 165 -17.21 7.95 10.21
C GLU A 165 -16.31 8.21 11.42
N PHE A 166 -16.45 9.39 12.02
CA PHE A 166 -15.64 9.91 13.11
C PHE A 166 -16.48 10.16 14.35
N SER A 167 -15.95 9.85 15.52
CA SER A 167 -16.56 10.15 16.81
C SER A 167 -15.51 10.73 17.77
N MET A 168 -15.87 11.80 18.49
CA MET A 168 -15.05 12.42 19.53
C MET A 168 -15.62 12.18 20.94
N ASP A 169 -16.72 11.46 21.07
CA ASP A 169 -17.49 11.25 22.30
C ASP A 169 -17.63 9.75 22.69
N GLY A 170 -16.69 8.92 22.23
CA GLY A 170 -16.71 7.48 22.53
C GLY A 170 -17.74 6.70 21.74
N GLY A 171 -18.23 7.25 20.63
CA GLY A 171 -19.17 6.59 19.73
C GLY A 171 -20.63 6.89 20.00
N GLU A 172 -20.93 7.91 20.80
CA GLU A 172 -22.31 8.40 21.01
C GLU A 172 -22.81 9.11 19.76
N THR A 173 -22.00 9.98 19.17
CA THR A 173 -22.30 10.65 17.90
C THR A 173 -21.23 10.37 16.84
N TRP A 174 -21.64 10.44 15.56
CA TRP A 174 -20.75 10.14 14.43
C TRP A 174 -20.94 11.15 13.29
N THR A 175 -19.84 11.68 12.81
CA THR A 175 -19.77 12.52 11.61
C THR A 175 -19.28 11.67 10.44
N SER A 176 -19.97 11.74 9.30
CA SER A 176 -19.61 10.95 8.13
C SER A 176 -18.70 11.72 7.17
N PHE A 177 -17.69 11.04 6.66
CA PHE A 177 -16.90 11.48 5.51
C PHE A 177 -17.59 11.02 4.20
N ASP A 178 -17.58 11.89 3.19
CA ASP A 178 -18.18 11.55 1.89
C ASP A 178 -17.34 10.51 1.15
N THR A 179 -17.90 9.32 0.98
CA THR A 179 -17.30 8.20 0.24
C THR A 179 -18.01 7.95 -1.10
N SER A 180 -18.83 8.88 -1.58
CA SER A 180 -19.61 8.70 -2.81
C SER A 180 -18.75 8.42 -4.04
N SER A 181 -17.58 9.08 -4.13
CA SER A 181 -16.60 8.91 -5.20
C SER A 181 -15.72 7.67 -5.05
N SER A 182 -15.79 6.93 -3.93
CA SER A 182 -14.95 5.75 -3.71
C SER A 182 -15.29 4.62 -4.70
N ASN A 183 -14.31 3.77 -4.97
CA ASN A 183 -14.44 2.56 -5.78
C ASN A 183 -13.80 1.37 -5.06
N ALA A 184 -13.76 0.20 -5.69
CA ALA A 184 -13.19 -1.01 -5.10
C ALA A 184 -11.66 -1.12 -5.29
N GLU A 185 -11.09 -0.33 -6.18
CA GLU A 185 -9.68 -0.42 -6.55
C GLU A 185 -8.80 0.51 -5.72
N ASP A 186 -9.39 1.60 -5.21
CA ASP A 186 -8.70 2.65 -4.49
C ASP A 186 -8.98 2.61 -2.99
N TRP A 187 -7.95 2.89 -2.21
CA TRP A 187 -8.11 3.24 -0.81
C TRP A 187 -8.86 4.55 -0.69
N VAL A 188 -9.74 4.65 0.31
CA VAL A 188 -10.40 5.90 0.65
C VAL A 188 -9.48 6.68 1.58
N TYR A 189 -8.85 7.73 1.06
CA TYR A 189 -8.16 8.71 1.89
C TYR A 189 -9.18 9.66 2.47
N TRP A 190 -9.14 9.85 3.79
CA TRP A 190 -10.06 10.68 4.52
C TRP A 190 -9.32 11.73 5.35
N HIS A 191 -10.00 12.84 5.61
CA HIS A 191 -9.58 13.86 6.55
C HIS A 191 -10.74 14.21 7.48
N PHE A 192 -10.41 14.69 8.68
CA PHE A 192 -11.35 15.12 9.68
C PHE A 192 -10.75 16.26 10.49
N ASP A 193 -11.43 17.41 10.49
CA ASP A 193 -11.05 18.60 11.25
C ASP A 193 -11.88 18.67 12.52
N TYR A 194 -11.21 18.91 13.63
CA TYR A 194 -11.80 19.02 14.94
C TYR A 194 -11.33 20.28 15.66
N VAL A 195 -12.25 21.02 16.26
CA VAL A 195 -11.93 22.16 17.12
C VAL A 195 -12.34 21.80 18.55
N ALA A 196 -11.36 21.79 19.48
CA ALA A 196 -11.65 21.52 20.87
C ALA A 196 -12.28 22.78 21.53
N GLU A 197 -13.53 22.69 21.95
CA GLU A 197 -14.24 23.81 22.63
C GLU A 197 -13.87 23.94 24.10
N THR A 198 -13.32 22.91 24.71
CA THR A 198 -12.91 22.86 26.11
C THR A 198 -11.54 22.19 26.27
N ALA A 199 -10.85 22.53 27.38
CA ALA A 199 -9.63 21.85 27.75
C ALA A 199 -9.93 20.40 28.21
N GLY A 200 -9.09 19.44 27.82
CA GLY A 200 -9.29 18.05 28.19
C GLY A 200 -8.50 17.07 27.35
N THR A 201 -8.78 15.82 27.54
CA THR A 201 -8.28 14.72 26.71
C THR A 201 -9.43 14.20 25.86
N PHE A 202 -9.23 14.20 24.56
CA PHE A 202 -10.21 13.73 23.59
C PHE A 202 -9.73 12.45 22.94
N LYS A 203 -10.67 11.64 22.50
CA LYS A 203 -10.42 10.38 21.85
C LYS A 203 -11.13 10.38 20.50
N LEU A 204 -10.37 10.39 19.42
CA LEU A 204 -10.92 10.18 18.09
C LEU A 204 -11.09 8.68 17.84
N ASP A 205 -12.32 8.26 17.62
CA ASP A 205 -12.66 6.97 17.09
C ASP A 205 -13.04 7.10 15.62
N VAL A 206 -12.38 6.30 14.75
CA VAL A 206 -12.68 6.24 13.33
C VAL A 206 -13.19 4.85 12.99
N ARG A 207 -14.25 4.77 12.21
CA ARG A 207 -14.78 3.51 11.71
C ARG A 207 -15.01 3.55 10.21
N ALA A 208 -14.81 2.41 9.55
CA ALA A 208 -15.20 2.20 8.18
C ALA A 208 -16.16 1.01 8.07
N SER A 209 -17.06 1.06 7.09
CA SER A 209 -17.96 -0.03 6.81
C SER A 209 -18.13 -0.26 5.32
N ARG A 210 -18.47 -1.50 4.95
CA ARG A 210 -18.95 -1.82 3.60
C ARG A 210 -20.47 -1.82 3.56
N ARG A 211 -21.00 -1.64 2.37
CA ARG A 211 -22.45 -1.77 2.15
C ARG A 211 -22.86 -3.24 2.26
N THR A 212 -23.73 -3.57 3.20
CA THR A 212 -24.30 -4.91 3.33
C THR A 212 -25.36 -5.13 2.25
N ALA A 213 -24.95 -5.45 1.03
CA ALA A 213 -25.88 -5.90 0.00
C ALA A 213 -25.62 -7.39 -0.29
N ARG A 214 -26.70 -8.16 -0.46
CA ARG A 214 -26.67 -9.59 -0.80
C ARG A 214 -25.95 -9.96 -2.10
N SER A 215 -25.43 -9.00 -2.84
CA SER A 215 -24.85 -9.15 -4.19
C SER A 215 -23.44 -8.59 -4.35
N LEU A 216 -22.72 -8.28 -3.28
CA LEU A 216 -21.32 -7.82 -3.42
C LEU A 216 -20.39 -9.01 -3.67
N PRO A 217 -19.38 -8.87 -4.53
CA PRO A 217 -18.35 -9.87 -4.70
C PRO A 217 -17.68 -10.18 -3.36
N SER A 218 -17.36 -11.43 -3.14
CA SER A 218 -16.56 -11.83 -1.97
C SER A 218 -15.16 -11.21 -2.10
N PRO A 219 -14.55 -10.77 -1.00
CA PRO A 219 -13.16 -10.34 -1.02
C PRO A 219 -12.27 -11.50 -1.53
N PRO A 220 -11.11 -11.19 -2.12
CA PRO A 220 -10.18 -12.23 -2.55
C PRO A 220 -9.81 -13.15 -1.39
N ALA A 221 -9.48 -14.40 -1.70
CA ALA A 221 -9.23 -15.46 -0.70
C ALA A 221 -8.09 -15.12 0.28
N TRP A 222 -7.16 -14.25 -0.12
CA TRP A 222 -6.05 -13.78 0.71
C TRP A 222 -6.45 -12.65 1.69
N CYS A 223 -7.60 -12.02 1.53
CA CYS A 223 -8.08 -11.00 2.45
C CYS A 223 -9.00 -11.63 3.50
N SER A 224 -8.59 -11.62 4.73
CA SER A 224 -9.44 -12.09 5.82
C SER A 224 -10.68 -11.19 5.95
N THR A 225 -11.85 -11.81 5.97
CA THR A 225 -13.14 -11.12 5.95
C THR A 225 -13.29 -10.11 7.10
N LEU A 226 -13.66 -8.89 6.77
CA LEU A 226 -14.02 -7.86 7.75
C LEU A 226 -15.04 -8.38 8.77
N LYS A 227 -14.71 -8.26 10.03
CA LYS A 227 -15.75 -8.07 11.05
C LYS A 227 -16.45 -6.75 10.70
N ARG A 228 -17.76 -6.71 10.71
CA ARG A 228 -18.65 -5.66 10.17
C ARG A 228 -18.26 -4.19 10.46
N ARG A 229 -17.24 -3.93 11.28
CA ARG A 229 -16.82 -2.60 11.71
C ARG A 229 -15.37 -2.63 12.24
N LEU A 230 -14.51 -1.80 11.67
CA LEU A 230 -13.19 -1.52 12.22
C LEU A 230 -13.25 -0.18 12.95
N VAL A 231 -12.63 -0.10 14.11
CA VAL A 231 -12.45 1.14 14.86
C VAL A 231 -10.98 1.28 15.17
N VAL A 232 -10.44 2.44 14.87
CA VAL A 232 -9.09 2.85 15.27
C VAL A 232 -9.21 4.11 16.11
N THR A 233 -8.31 4.28 17.08
CA THR A 233 -8.39 5.34 18.07
C THR A 233 -7.11 6.16 18.11
N SER A 234 -7.24 7.49 18.24
CA SER A 234 -6.16 8.40 18.57
C SER A 234 -6.52 9.25 19.78
N ILE A 235 -5.55 9.58 20.61
CA ILE A 235 -5.74 10.36 21.85
C ILE A 235 -5.13 11.75 21.68
N LEU A 236 -5.90 12.79 22.01
CA LEU A 236 -5.51 14.19 21.92
C LEU A 236 -5.61 14.86 23.28
N LYS A 237 -4.74 15.81 23.53
CA LYS A 237 -4.77 16.64 24.76
C LYS A 237 -4.90 18.11 24.38
N ALA A 238 -5.96 18.77 24.84
CA ALA A 238 -6.15 20.21 24.71
C ALA A 238 -5.87 20.92 26.04
N SER A 239 -5.14 22.03 25.98
CA SER A 239 -4.87 22.93 27.10
C SER A 239 -5.58 24.27 26.91
N VAL A 240 -5.69 25.03 28.00
CA VAL A 240 -6.23 26.38 28.00
C VAL A 240 -5.28 27.37 27.37
#